data_c0a0bf89a2c9f3c2867faf24d9be4313
#
_entry.id   c0a0bf89a2c9f3c2867faf24d9be4313
#
_cell.length_a   1.000
_cell.length_b   1.000
_cell.length_c   1.000
_cell.angle_alpha   90.00
_cell.angle_beta   90.00
_cell.angle_gamma   90.00
#
_symmetry.space_group_name_H-M   'P 1'
#
loop_
_entity.id
_entity.type
_entity.pdbx_description
1 polymer ?
#
loop_
_entity_poly.entity_id
_entity_poly.type
_entity_poly.pdbx_seq_one_letter_code
_entity_poly.pdbx_strand_id
1 'polypeptide(L)'
;MNIKKSSQNNFKKKPTDAFILAAGYGTRLLPLTEKHPKPLVEIAGKPMIGYIIDALQSANIENIYINAFYLSDQLEEYIQNNYSNIIISKEKELLDTGGALKYGIPADYDQSIYIINSDTMLLNNYKDLLSRLSEKYIYDDADAVLALSKKEKAIGYNGDGDFFLDINNNISKENSDSFEKFVFMGISILNTKTLDKVSDKIFSLNIIWNNLIVEEKCSGIIHESNWYHTGDLISLNNFEKYLIENK
;
A
#
# COMPACT_ATOMS: atom_id res chain seq x y z
N MET A 1 0.21 -33.20 38.44
CA MET A 1 0.71 -31.84 38.52
C MET A 1 0.97 -31.41 37.10
N ASN A 2 -0.07 -30.85 36.40
CA ASN A 2 0.03 -30.46 34.99
C ASN A 2 0.44 -29.00 34.93
N ILE A 3 1.69 -28.79 34.58
CA ILE A 3 2.22 -27.45 34.26
C ILE A 3 1.61 -27.05 32.92
N LYS A 4 0.62 -26.14 32.92
CA LYS A 4 0.15 -25.46 31.73
C LYS A 4 1.37 -24.72 31.13
N LYS A 5 1.77 -25.10 29.92
CA LYS A 5 2.68 -24.28 29.10
C LYS A 5 2.01 -22.93 28.94
N SER A 6 2.63 -21.91 29.47
CA SER A 6 2.26 -20.51 29.22
C SER A 6 2.36 -20.28 27.72
N SER A 7 1.22 -20.06 27.07
CA SER A 7 1.18 -19.46 25.73
C SER A 7 1.91 -18.13 25.81
N GLN A 8 3.05 -18.01 25.16
CA GLN A 8 3.65 -16.71 24.87
C GLN A 8 2.63 -15.96 24.00
N ASN A 9 1.91 -15.03 24.63
CA ASN A 9 1.12 -14.03 23.91
C ASN A 9 2.14 -13.21 23.09
N ASN A 10 2.36 -13.58 21.85
CA ASN A 10 3.03 -12.73 20.89
C ASN A 10 2.07 -11.58 20.57
N PHE A 11 2.10 -10.51 21.36
CA PHE A 11 1.39 -9.28 21.04
C PHE A 11 1.87 -8.76 19.71
N LYS A 12 0.95 -8.54 18.79
CA LYS A 12 1.26 -7.88 17.51
C LYS A 12 1.92 -6.54 17.77
N LYS A 13 2.95 -6.25 17.00
CA LYS A 13 3.69 -4.99 17.09
C LYS A 13 3.29 -4.07 15.93
N LYS A 14 3.43 -2.79 16.15
CA LYS A 14 3.32 -1.79 15.10
C LYS A 14 4.40 -2.08 14.03
N PRO A 15 4.05 -2.08 12.73
CA PRO A 15 5.06 -2.16 11.67
C PRO A 15 6.02 -0.96 11.72
N THR A 16 7.29 -1.22 11.49
CA THR A 16 8.34 -0.18 11.38
C THR A 16 8.79 0.01 9.94
N ASP A 17 8.44 -0.90 9.06
CA ASP A 17 8.90 -0.96 7.69
C ASP A 17 7.74 -0.78 6.70
N ALA A 18 8.07 -0.31 5.49
CA ALA A 18 7.12 -0.13 4.40
C ALA A 18 7.61 -0.73 3.09
N PHE A 19 6.69 -1.21 2.27
CA PHE A 19 6.92 -1.67 0.90
C PHE A 19 6.13 -0.82 -0.09
N ILE A 20 6.81 -0.17 -1.02
CA ILE A 20 6.19 0.62 -2.09
C ILE A 20 6.12 -0.24 -3.36
N LEU A 21 4.89 -0.46 -3.85
CA LEU A 21 4.64 -1.18 -5.11
C LEU A 21 4.86 -0.25 -6.30
N ALA A 22 5.95 -0.45 -7.04
CA ALA A 22 6.44 0.48 -8.05
C ALA A 22 6.85 -0.13 -9.40
N ALA A 23 6.69 -1.46 -9.61
CA ALA A 23 7.21 -2.17 -10.78
C ALA A 23 6.34 -2.08 -12.06
N GLY A 24 5.12 -1.49 -11.97
CA GLY A 24 4.15 -1.48 -13.08
C GLY A 24 4.58 -0.66 -14.29
N TYR A 25 4.10 -1.03 -15.48
CA TYR A 25 4.38 -0.31 -16.75
C TYR A 25 3.82 1.12 -16.82
N GLY A 26 2.79 1.43 -16.04
CA GLY A 26 2.17 2.76 -16.04
C GLY A 26 1.47 3.13 -17.37
N THR A 27 0.90 2.17 -18.09
CA THR A 27 0.32 2.36 -19.44
C THR A 27 -0.76 3.44 -19.52
N ARG A 28 -1.48 3.69 -18.42
CA ARG A 28 -2.50 4.76 -18.35
C ARG A 28 -1.92 6.18 -18.30
N LEU A 29 -0.60 6.29 -18.07
CA LEU A 29 0.14 7.56 -18.06
C LEU A 29 0.93 7.81 -19.35
N LEU A 30 0.74 7.00 -20.39
CA LEU A 30 1.33 7.28 -21.71
C LEU A 30 0.87 8.67 -22.22
N PRO A 31 1.78 9.45 -22.87
CA PRO A 31 3.13 9.07 -23.28
C PRO A 31 4.24 9.30 -22.24
N LEU A 32 3.93 9.80 -21.04
CA LEU A 32 4.94 10.14 -20.01
C LEU A 32 5.78 8.91 -19.61
N THR A 33 5.13 7.75 -19.54
CA THR A 33 5.78 6.49 -19.15
C THR A 33 6.52 5.77 -20.27
N GLU A 34 6.61 6.33 -21.48
CA GLU A 34 7.52 5.84 -22.51
C GLU A 34 9.00 6.08 -22.14
N LYS A 35 9.27 7.17 -21.45
CA LYS A 35 10.63 7.64 -21.14
C LYS A 35 11.02 7.46 -19.67
N HIS A 36 10.04 7.44 -18.77
CA HIS A 36 10.27 7.35 -17.34
C HIS A 36 9.37 6.27 -16.72
N PRO A 37 9.86 5.49 -15.74
CA PRO A 37 8.98 4.59 -15.02
C PRO A 37 7.92 5.40 -14.26
N LYS A 38 6.71 4.87 -14.13
CA LYS A 38 5.58 5.56 -13.49
C LYS A 38 5.94 6.27 -12.17
N PRO A 39 6.70 5.65 -11.24
CA PRO A 39 7.04 6.30 -9.98
C PRO A 39 7.88 7.57 -10.12
N LEU A 40 8.57 7.74 -11.27
CA LEU A 40 9.37 8.94 -11.58
C LEU A 40 8.62 10.00 -12.38
N VAL A 41 7.37 9.79 -12.73
CA VAL A 41 6.54 10.86 -13.32
C VAL A 41 6.43 12.00 -12.32
N GLU A 42 6.77 13.20 -12.76
CA GLU A 42 6.77 14.39 -11.89
C GLU A 42 5.38 14.99 -11.73
N ILE A 43 5.13 15.51 -10.54
CA ILE A 43 3.98 16.33 -10.18
C ILE A 43 4.50 17.58 -9.48
N ALA A 44 4.24 18.74 -10.03
CA ALA A 44 4.72 20.02 -9.52
C ALA A 44 6.25 20.06 -9.26
N GLY A 45 7.03 19.42 -10.15
CA GLY A 45 8.50 19.38 -10.11
C GLY A 45 9.10 18.36 -9.15
N LYS A 46 8.33 17.39 -8.65
CA LYS A 46 8.81 16.31 -7.80
C LYS A 46 8.25 14.96 -8.27
N PRO A 47 9.07 13.90 -8.42
CA PRO A 47 8.59 12.56 -8.74
C PRO A 47 7.56 12.04 -7.75
N MET A 48 6.54 11.32 -8.24
CA MET A 48 5.48 10.73 -7.41
C MET A 48 6.03 9.94 -6.23
N ILE A 49 7.02 9.09 -6.48
CA ILE A 49 7.61 8.26 -5.42
C ILE A 49 8.30 9.10 -4.34
N GLY A 50 8.82 10.27 -4.70
CA GLY A 50 9.46 11.18 -3.75
C GLY A 50 8.49 11.74 -2.70
N TYR A 51 7.23 11.98 -3.08
CA TYR A 51 6.20 12.39 -2.11
C TYR A 51 5.92 11.28 -1.07
N ILE A 52 5.87 10.03 -1.53
CA ILE A 52 5.60 8.88 -0.67
C ILE A 52 6.77 8.61 0.27
N ILE A 53 8.01 8.62 -0.26
CA ILE A 53 9.22 8.37 0.54
C ILE A 53 9.36 9.42 1.65
N ASP A 54 9.25 10.71 1.31
CA ASP A 54 9.35 11.78 2.31
C ASP A 54 8.29 11.66 3.40
N ALA A 55 7.06 11.27 3.02
CA ALA A 55 5.97 11.06 3.98
C ALA A 55 6.26 9.86 4.91
N LEU A 56 6.80 8.75 4.38
CA LEU A 56 7.18 7.58 5.17
C LEU A 56 8.35 7.88 6.12
N GLN A 57 9.37 8.60 5.64
CA GLN A 57 10.49 9.06 6.49
C GLN A 57 9.99 9.99 7.60
N SER A 58 9.09 10.92 7.28
CA SER A 58 8.47 11.81 8.27
C SER A 58 7.59 11.06 9.30
N ALA A 59 7.10 9.89 8.93
CA ALA A 59 6.36 8.98 9.83
C ALA A 59 7.28 8.06 10.66
N ASN A 60 8.61 8.21 10.54
CA ASN A 60 9.65 7.40 11.18
C ASN A 60 9.59 5.92 10.77
N ILE A 61 9.35 5.64 9.50
CA ILE A 61 9.54 4.31 8.93
C ILE A 61 11.03 4.02 8.84
N GLU A 62 11.46 2.85 9.35
CA GLU A 62 12.88 2.50 9.49
C GLU A 62 13.47 2.02 8.16
N ASN A 63 12.81 1.06 7.50
CA ASN A 63 13.23 0.54 6.22
C ASN A 63 12.12 0.71 5.18
N ILE A 64 12.49 1.17 3.99
CA ILE A 64 11.58 1.30 2.86
C ILE A 64 12.07 0.37 1.75
N TYR A 65 11.25 -0.62 1.40
CA TYR A 65 11.48 -1.53 0.29
C TYR A 65 10.71 -1.03 -0.93
N ILE A 66 11.29 -1.15 -2.12
CA ILE A 66 10.66 -0.73 -3.38
C ILE A 66 10.92 -1.82 -4.42
N ASN A 67 9.87 -2.38 -5.02
CA ASN A 67 10.06 -3.23 -6.17
C ASN A 67 10.20 -2.42 -7.46
N ALA A 68 11.03 -2.89 -8.38
CA ALA A 68 11.30 -2.23 -9.64
C ALA A 68 11.40 -3.25 -10.77
N PHE A 69 10.79 -2.94 -11.91
CA PHE A 69 10.85 -3.77 -13.12
C PHE A 69 11.02 -2.91 -14.37
N TYR A 70 9.97 -2.20 -14.79
CA TYR A 70 10.00 -1.36 -15.96
C TYR A 70 10.89 -0.14 -15.75
N LEU A 71 11.90 0.04 -16.62
CA LEU A 71 12.92 1.10 -16.53
C LEU A 71 13.56 1.18 -15.13
N SER A 72 13.82 0.02 -14.54
CA SER A 72 14.27 -0.11 -13.13
C SER A 72 15.58 0.63 -12.84
N ASP A 73 16.49 0.76 -13.82
CA ASP A 73 17.77 1.45 -13.64
C ASP A 73 17.57 2.95 -13.37
N GLN A 74 16.60 3.59 -14.02
CA GLN A 74 16.27 5.00 -13.75
C GLN A 74 15.73 5.19 -12.32
N LEU A 75 14.86 4.27 -11.87
CA LEU A 75 14.33 4.34 -10.51
C LEU A 75 15.44 4.15 -9.48
N GLU A 76 16.32 3.17 -9.70
CA GLU A 76 17.45 2.93 -8.81
C GLU A 76 18.39 4.13 -8.73
N GLU A 77 18.77 4.69 -9.88
CA GLU A 77 19.62 5.88 -9.95
C GLU A 77 19.01 7.08 -9.20
N TYR A 78 17.72 7.32 -9.40
CA TYR A 78 17.02 8.39 -8.69
C TYR A 78 17.05 8.17 -7.17
N ILE A 79 16.76 6.95 -6.72
CA ILE A 79 16.74 6.62 -5.30
C ILE A 79 18.13 6.76 -4.68
N GLN A 80 19.17 6.22 -5.32
CA GLN A 80 20.55 6.29 -4.82
C GLN A 80 21.07 7.72 -4.71
N ASN A 81 20.65 8.60 -5.63
CA ASN A 81 21.08 9.99 -5.65
C ASN A 81 20.35 10.88 -4.63
N ASN A 82 19.15 10.50 -4.18
CA ASN A 82 18.29 11.38 -3.39
C ASN A 82 17.97 10.86 -1.98
N TYR A 83 18.12 9.55 -1.73
CA TYR A 83 17.67 8.93 -0.49
C TYR A 83 18.69 7.93 0.05
N SER A 84 18.77 7.83 1.37
CA SER A 84 19.51 6.79 2.07
C SER A 84 18.55 5.78 2.70
N ASN A 85 19.04 4.56 2.98
CA ASN A 85 18.29 3.51 3.68
C ASN A 85 17.02 3.02 2.94
N ILE A 86 17.06 3.01 1.59
CA ILE A 86 16.00 2.43 0.76
C ILE A 86 16.55 1.20 0.06
N ILE A 87 15.77 0.12 0.09
CA ILE A 87 16.14 -1.18 -0.45
C ILE A 87 15.34 -1.42 -1.74
N ILE A 88 16.04 -1.52 -2.88
CA ILE A 88 15.39 -1.79 -4.18
C ILE A 88 15.48 -3.28 -4.50
N SER A 89 14.32 -3.87 -4.77
CA SER A 89 14.19 -5.23 -5.27
C SER A 89 13.88 -5.20 -6.77
N LYS A 90 14.90 -5.46 -7.59
CA LYS A 90 14.72 -5.56 -9.05
C LYS A 90 14.12 -6.91 -9.43
N GLU A 91 12.98 -6.87 -10.08
CA GLU A 91 12.31 -8.05 -10.62
C GLU A 91 12.89 -8.44 -11.98
N LYS A 92 13.04 -9.74 -12.25
CA LYS A 92 13.43 -10.26 -13.56
C LYS A 92 12.22 -10.46 -14.48
N GLU A 93 11.06 -10.59 -13.93
CA GLU A 93 9.74 -10.69 -14.55
C GLU A 93 8.73 -10.03 -13.62
N LEU A 94 7.62 -9.53 -14.15
CA LEU A 94 6.60 -8.87 -13.32
C LEU A 94 5.91 -9.89 -12.41
N LEU A 95 6.04 -9.71 -11.10
CA LEU A 95 5.60 -10.68 -10.08
C LEU A 95 4.16 -10.46 -9.59
N ASP A 96 3.49 -9.39 -10.04
CA ASP A 96 2.27 -8.87 -9.44
C ASP A 96 2.49 -8.48 -7.96
N THR A 97 1.49 -7.92 -7.30
CA THR A 97 1.62 -7.24 -6.00
C THR A 97 2.00 -8.17 -4.86
N GLY A 98 1.48 -9.39 -4.81
CA GLY A 98 1.78 -10.37 -3.77
C GLY A 98 3.15 -11.03 -3.96
N GLY A 99 3.47 -11.42 -5.21
CA GLY A 99 4.78 -11.96 -5.54
C GLY A 99 5.88 -10.91 -5.35
N ALA A 100 5.64 -9.65 -5.75
CA ALA A 100 6.55 -8.54 -5.51
C ALA A 100 6.91 -8.39 -4.03
N LEU A 101 5.91 -8.38 -3.15
CA LEU A 101 6.15 -8.31 -1.71
C LEU A 101 6.91 -9.53 -1.19
N LYS A 102 6.47 -10.75 -1.56
CA LYS A 102 7.07 -12.00 -1.09
C LYS A 102 8.55 -12.12 -1.42
N TYR A 103 8.95 -11.70 -2.61
CA TYR A 103 10.34 -11.78 -3.07
C TYR A 103 11.14 -10.48 -2.91
N GLY A 104 10.48 -9.39 -2.57
CA GLY A 104 11.10 -8.07 -2.40
C GLY A 104 11.54 -7.74 -0.98
N ILE A 105 11.13 -8.55 0.02
CA ILE A 105 11.58 -8.47 1.42
C ILE A 105 12.54 -9.62 1.73
N PRO A 106 13.36 -9.54 2.80
CA PRO A 106 14.21 -10.65 3.22
C PRO A 106 13.42 -11.94 3.47
N ALA A 107 13.99 -13.09 3.13
CA ALA A 107 13.30 -14.37 3.25
C ALA A 107 12.95 -14.77 4.70
N ASP A 108 13.68 -14.24 5.67
CA ASP A 108 13.47 -14.42 7.10
C ASP A 108 12.68 -13.27 7.76
N TYR A 109 12.06 -12.40 6.93
CA TYR A 109 11.26 -11.28 7.42
C TYR A 109 10.00 -11.79 8.09
N ASP A 110 9.96 -11.72 9.41
CA ASP A 110 8.88 -12.25 10.27
C ASP A 110 8.17 -11.12 11.03
N GLN A 111 7.70 -10.11 10.31
CA GLN A 111 7.00 -8.96 10.89
C GLN A 111 5.82 -8.55 10.00
N SER A 112 5.00 -7.65 10.49
CA SER A 112 4.04 -6.94 9.65
C SER A 112 4.72 -5.76 8.95
N ILE A 113 4.18 -5.39 7.78
CA ILE A 113 4.73 -4.33 6.94
C ILE A 113 3.60 -3.44 6.40
N TYR A 114 3.86 -2.14 6.26
CA TYR A 114 3.00 -1.27 5.49
C TYR A 114 3.21 -1.50 3.99
N ILE A 115 2.13 -1.53 3.22
CA ILE A 115 2.17 -1.67 1.76
C ILE A 115 1.53 -0.43 1.17
N ILE A 116 2.22 0.22 0.23
CA ILE A 116 1.77 1.47 -0.38
C ILE A 116 1.88 1.36 -1.92
N ASN A 117 0.80 1.68 -2.63
CA ASN A 117 0.85 1.83 -4.08
C ASN A 117 1.55 3.14 -4.45
N SER A 118 2.39 3.12 -5.48
CA SER A 118 3.16 4.29 -5.93
C SER A 118 2.33 5.42 -6.57
N ASP A 119 1.02 5.24 -6.72
CA ASP A 119 0.08 6.22 -7.27
C ASP A 119 -0.96 6.73 -6.26
N THR A 120 -0.77 6.44 -4.98
CA THR A 120 -1.63 6.94 -3.90
C THR A 120 -1.01 8.18 -3.28
N MET A 121 -1.65 9.32 -3.47
CA MET A 121 -1.17 10.60 -2.97
C MET A 121 -2.06 11.14 -1.85
N LEU A 122 -1.43 11.40 -0.70
CA LEU A 122 -2.01 12.11 0.44
C LEU A 122 -1.22 13.40 0.65
N LEU A 123 -1.90 14.52 0.78
CA LEU A 123 -1.25 15.81 0.95
C LEU A 123 -0.63 16.00 2.34
N ASN A 124 -1.37 15.58 3.33
CA ASN A 124 -0.95 15.59 4.73
C ASN A 124 -1.62 14.37 5.36
N ASN A 125 -1.16 13.88 6.48
CA ASN A 125 -1.80 12.81 7.26
C ASN A 125 -1.31 11.37 7.00
N TYR A 126 -0.22 11.15 6.25
CA TYR A 126 0.37 9.79 6.20
C TYR A 126 0.64 9.25 7.61
N LYS A 127 1.28 10.05 8.46
CA LYS A 127 1.62 9.64 9.83
C LYS A 127 0.38 9.26 10.65
N ASP A 128 -0.70 10.06 10.56
CA ASP A 128 -1.96 9.76 11.24
C ASP A 128 -2.60 8.48 10.68
N LEU A 129 -2.68 8.36 9.36
CA LEU A 129 -3.24 7.19 8.70
C LEU A 129 -2.49 5.91 9.08
N LEU A 130 -1.15 5.92 9.04
CA LEU A 130 -0.31 4.78 9.42
C LEU A 130 -0.47 4.43 10.91
N SER A 131 -0.65 5.44 11.80
CA SER A 131 -0.93 5.20 13.22
C SER A 131 -2.27 4.49 13.41
N ARG A 132 -3.33 5.00 12.80
CA ARG A 132 -4.67 4.41 12.87
C ARG A 132 -4.73 2.99 12.30
N LEU A 133 -4.03 2.74 11.19
CA LEU A 133 -3.87 1.38 10.64
C LEU A 133 -3.22 0.45 11.66
N SER A 134 -2.15 0.90 12.32
CA SER A 134 -1.42 0.10 13.31
C SER A 134 -2.26 -0.19 14.55
N GLU A 135 -2.97 0.82 15.04
CA GLU A 135 -3.87 0.68 16.20
C GLU A 135 -4.96 -0.37 15.91
N LYS A 136 -5.58 -0.28 14.72
CA LYS A 136 -6.59 -1.25 14.27
C LYS A 136 -6.00 -2.65 14.10
N TYR A 137 -4.80 -2.76 13.51
CA TYR A 137 -4.08 -4.02 13.31
C TYR A 137 -3.82 -4.77 14.63
N ILE A 138 -3.42 -4.02 15.66
CA ILE A 138 -3.14 -4.57 17.00
C ILE A 138 -4.45 -4.90 17.72
N TYR A 139 -5.41 -3.97 17.67
CA TYR A 139 -6.67 -4.09 18.41
C TYR A 139 -7.54 -5.26 17.93
N ASP A 140 -7.68 -5.43 16.61
CA ASP A 140 -8.54 -6.48 16.03
C ASP A 140 -7.82 -7.84 15.95
N ASP A 141 -6.55 -7.91 16.30
CA ASP A 141 -5.72 -9.10 16.01
C ASP A 141 -5.81 -9.54 14.53
N ALA A 142 -5.96 -8.57 13.63
CA ALA A 142 -6.10 -8.79 12.19
C ALA A 142 -4.77 -9.15 11.54
N ASP A 143 -4.78 -9.95 10.46
CA ASP A 143 -3.59 -10.24 9.66
C ASP A 143 -3.42 -9.26 8.48
N ALA A 144 -4.49 -8.54 8.12
CA ALA A 144 -4.43 -7.39 7.24
C ALA A 144 -5.36 -6.28 7.71
N VAL A 145 -4.96 -5.02 7.49
CA VAL A 145 -5.82 -3.84 7.65
C VAL A 145 -5.69 -2.95 6.42
N LEU A 146 -6.81 -2.65 5.78
CA LEU A 146 -6.85 -1.83 4.56
C LEU A 146 -7.31 -0.40 4.87
N ALA A 147 -6.64 0.59 4.28
CA ALA A 147 -7.14 1.96 4.27
C ALA A 147 -8.21 2.10 3.17
N LEU A 148 -9.39 2.50 3.57
CA LEU A 148 -10.56 2.66 2.71
C LEU A 148 -11.03 4.11 2.74
N SER A 149 -11.67 4.55 1.66
CA SER A 149 -12.33 5.85 1.62
C SER A 149 -13.69 5.76 0.94
N LYS A 150 -14.54 6.73 1.19
CA LYS A 150 -15.74 6.95 0.39
C LYS A 150 -15.36 7.38 -1.02
N LYS A 151 -16.19 7.02 -2.01
CA LYS A 151 -15.94 7.32 -3.42
C LYS A 151 -15.78 8.82 -3.69
N GLU A 152 -16.57 9.67 -3.04
CA GLU A 152 -16.51 11.13 -3.16
C GLU A 152 -15.22 11.75 -2.61
N LYS A 153 -14.43 11.00 -1.83
CA LYS A 153 -13.12 11.41 -1.31
C LYS A 153 -11.95 10.89 -2.15
N ALA A 154 -12.22 9.96 -3.06
CA ALA A 154 -11.23 9.32 -3.92
C ALA A 154 -11.08 10.08 -5.24
N ILE A 155 -10.30 11.18 -5.23
CA ILE A 155 -10.13 12.03 -6.41
C ILE A 155 -9.31 11.29 -7.48
N GLY A 156 -9.88 11.17 -8.68
CA GLY A 156 -9.24 10.44 -9.79
C GLY A 156 -9.53 8.93 -9.82
N TYR A 157 -10.33 8.42 -8.88
CA TYR A 157 -10.80 7.05 -8.93
C TYR A 157 -12.09 6.95 -9.76
N ASN A 158 -12.09 6.07 -10.77
CA ASN A 158 -13.20 5.92 -11.71
C ASN A 158 -14.00 4.61 -11.51
N GLY A 159 -13.67 3.81 -10.49
CA GLY A 159 -14.38 2.56 -10.19
C GLY A 159 -15.65 2.77 -9.35
N ASP A 160 -16.31 1.66 -8.99
CA ASP A 160 -17.53 1.64 -8.17
C ASP A 160 -17.27 1.25 -6.71
N GLY A 161 -16.01 1.25 -6.30
CA GLY A 161 -15.54 0.78 -4.99
C GLY A 161 -15.06 -0.67 -5.06
N ASP A 162 -14.39 -1.10 -4.00
CA ASP A 162 -13.67 -2.37 -3.96
C ASP A 162 -14.19 -3.31 -2.87
N PHE A 163 -14.57 -2.76 -1.71
CA PHE A 163 -14.93 -3.53 -0.52
C PHE A 163 -16.14 -2.94 0.19
N PHE A 164 -16.83 -3.79 0.95
CA PHE A 164 -17.86 -3.40 1.91
C PHE A 164 -17.27 -3.50 3.33
N LEU A 165 -17.81 -2.74 4.26
CA LEU A 165 -17.53 -2.88 5.69
C LEU A 165 -18.80 -3.28 6.43
N ASP A 166 -18.67 -4.25 7.33
CA ASP A 166 -19.70 -4.55 8.31
C ASP A 166 -19.72 -3.51 9.46
N ILE A 167 -20.65 -3.65 10.39
CA ILE A 167 -20.79 -2.77 11.55
C ILE A 167 -19.57 -2.77 12.48
N ASN A 168 -18.72 -3.80 12.39
CA ASN A 168 -17.48 -3.95 13.15
C ASN A 168 -16.25 -3.47 12.37
N ASN A 169 -16.44 -2.92 11.17
CA ASN A 169 -15.39 -2.59 10.21
C ASN A 169 -14.58 -3.80 9.71
N ASN A 170 -15.14 -5.00 9.72
CA ASN A 170 -14.56 -6.12 9.00
C ASN A 170 -14.86 -5.96 7.51
N ILE A 171 -13.88 -6.32 6.69
CA ILE A 171 -14.01 -6.21 5.24
C ILE A 171 -14.84 -7.40 4.72
N SER A 172 -15.77 -7.09 3.82
CA SER A 172 -16.56 -8.05 3.06
C SER A 172 -16.52 -7.73 1.56
N LYS A 173 -16.69 -8.76 0.74
CA LYS A 173 -16.95 -8.64 -0.69
C LYS A 173 -18.40 -8.92 -1.04
N GLU A 174 -19.17 -9.41 -0.09
CA GLU A 174 -20.58 -9.67 -0.29
C GLU A 174 -21.38 -8.37 -0.27
N ASN A 175 -22.17 -8.18 -1.32
CA ASN A 175 -23.12 -7.09 -1.39
C ASN A 175 -24.31 -7.42 -0.48
N SER A 176 -24.44 -6.69 0.61
CA SER A 176 -25.72 -6.63 1.33
C SER A 176 -26.28 -5.22 1.11
N ASP A 177 -27.57 -5.12 0.84
CA ASP A 177 -28.29 -3.85 0.59
C ASP A 177 -28.12 -2.81 1.73
N SER A 178 -27.55 -3.22 2.85
CA SER A 178 -27.28 -2.38 4.04
C SER A 178 -25.83 -1.91 4.16
N PHE A 179 -24.91 -2.33 3.27
CA PHE A 179 -23.49 -1.99 3.39
C PHE A 179 -23.07 -0.94 2.36
N GLU A 180 -22.40 0.11 2.85
CA GLU A 180 -21.74 1.10 1.99
C GLU A 180 -20.50 0.49 1.33
N LYS A 181 -20.28 0.76 0.05
CA LYS A 181 -19.11 0.31 -0.69
C LYS A 181 -18.01 1.35 -0.66
N PHE A 182 -16.81 0.91 -0.32
CA PHE A 182 -15.64 1.76 -0.13
C PHE A 182 -14.57 1.49 -1.18
N VAL A 183 -13.74 2.49 -1.44
CA VAL A 183 -12.58 2.43 -2.33
C VAL A 183 -11.34 2.07 -1.52
N PHE A 184 -10.56 1.09 -1.96
CA PHE A 184 -9.24 0.81 -1.41
C PHE A 184 -8.24 1.87 -1.85
N MET A 185 -7.61 2.52 -0.89
CA MET A 185 -6.70 3.63 -1.15
C MET A 185 -5.30 3.21 -1.64
N GLY A 186 -5.02 1.91 -1.75
CA GLY A 186 -3.66 1.44 -2.06
C GLY A 186 -2.71 1.51 -0.87
N ILE A 187 -3.22 1.63 0.37
CA ILE A 187 -2.42 1.62 1.61
C ILE A 187 -2.98 0.55 2.54
N SER A 188 -2.10 -0.32 3.05
CA SER A 188 -2.50 -1.40 3.95
C SER A 188 -1.38 -1.81 4.90
N ILE A 189 -1.72 -2.62 5.90
CA ILE A 189 -0.79 -3.44 6.68
C ILE A 189 -1.03 -4.90 6.35
N LEU A 190 0.04 -5.68 6.30
CA LEU A 190 -0.03 -7.13 6.13
C LEU A 190 0.94 -7.83 7.10
N ASN A 191 0.47 -8.90 7.74
CA ASN A 191 1.33 -9.89 8.37
C ASN A 191 2.00 -10.72 7.28
N THR A 192 3.33 -10.60 7.14
CA THR A 192 4.07 -11.22 6.04
C THR A 192 4.04 -12.75 6.04
N LYS A 193 3.81 -13.39 7.17
CA LYS A 193 3.60 -14.86 7.26
C LYS A 193 2.45 -15.37 6.40
N THR A 194 1.48 -14.50 6.09
CA THR A 194 0.36 -14.87 5.21
C THR A 194 0.81 -15.14 3.78
N LEU A 195 1.95 -14.57 3.35
CA LEU A 195 2.54 -14.81 2.04
C LEU A 195 3.01 -16.28 1.85
N ASP A 196 3.36 -16.96 2.94
CA ASP A 196 3.79 -18.35 2.90
C ASP A 196 2.66 -19.31 2.52
N LYS A 197 1.41 -18.89 2.69
CA LYS A 197 0.22 -19.66 2.29
C LYS A 197 0.05 -19.76 0.77
N VAL A 198 0.75 -18.93 -0.02
CA VAL A 198 0.70 -18.93 -1.49
C VAL A 198 1.98 -19.51 -2.06
N SER A 199 1.85 -20.59 -2.82
CA SER A 199 2.98 -21.29 -3.48
C SER A 199 3.41 -20.66 -4.79
N ASP A 200 2.48 -19.96 -5.46
CA ASP A 200 2.74 -19.33 -6.74
C ASP A 200 3.79 -18.22 -6.61
N LYS A 201 4.61 -18.07 -7.66
CA LYS A 201 5.61 -17.01 -7.73
C LYS A 201 4.98 -15.68 -8.12
N ILE A 202 4.07 -15.72 -9.09
CA ILE A 202 3.37 -14.54 -9.61
C ILE A 202 1.94 -14.56 -9.09
N PHE A 203 1.61 -13.65 -8.20
CA PHE A 203 0.26 -13.57 -7.64
C PHE A 203 -0.07 -12.18 -7.10
N SER A 204 -1.36 -11.86 -7.10
CA SER A 204 -1.88 -10.61 -6.55
C SER A 204 -2.11 -10.71 -5.04
N LEU A 205 -1.89 -9.62 -4.30
CA LEU A 205 -2.28 -9.47 -2.89
C LEU A 205 -3.78 -9.72 -2.67
N ASN A 206 -4.61 -9.57 -3.70
CA ASN A 206 -6.02 -9.92 -3.62
C ASN A 206 -6.27 -11.39 -3.20
N ILE A 207 -5.37 -12.31 -3.55
CA ILE A 207 -5.47 -13.72 -3.12
C ILE A 207 -5.34 -13.80 -1.60
N ILE A 208 -4.37 -13.09 -1.03
CA ILE A 208 -4.17 -13.04 0.42
C ILE A 208 -5.39 -12.40 1.10
N TRP A 209 -5.82 -11.22 0.62
CA TRP A 209 -6.96 -10.52 1.22
C TRP A 209 -8.24 -11.34 1.17
N ASN A 210 -8.51 -12.03 0.04
CA ASN A 210 -9.68 -12.91 -0.08
C ASN A 210 -9.67 -14.03 0.97
N ASN A 211 -8.52 -14.66 1.20
CA ASN A 211 -8.38 -15.69 2.22
C ASN A 211 -8.60 -15.12 3.62
N LEU A 212 -7.99 -13.96 3.91
CA LEU A 212 -8.12 -13.30 5.21
C LEU A 212 -9.53 -12.76 5.48
N ILE A 213 -10.27 -12.36 4.45
CA ILE A 213 -11.68 -11.98 4.57
C ILE A 213 -12.52 -13.19 5.00
N VAL A 214 -12.31 -14.36 4.37
CA VAL A 214 -13.00 -15.60 4.75
C VAL A 214 -12.62 -16.06 6.16
N GLU A 215 -11.36 -15.83 6.57
CA GLU A 215 -10.86 -16.15 7.91
C GLU A 215 -11.26 -15.09 8.97
N GLU A 216 -11.99 -14.04 8.62
CA GLU A 216 -12.33 -12.88 9.48
C GLU A 216 -11.06 -12.20 10.08
N LYS A 217 -9.96 -12.20 9.32
CA LYS A 217 -8.66 -11.64 9.70
C LYS A 217 -8.27 -10.41 8.86
N CYS A 218 -9.23 -9.83 8.12
CA CYS A 218 -9.05 -8.61 7.32
C CYS A 218 -10.00 -7.52 7.80
N SER A 219 -9.46 -6.44 8.36
CA SER A 219 -10.20 -5.27 8.83
C SER A 219 -9.95 -4.05 7.95
N GLY A 220 -10.80 -3.03 8.09
CA GLY A 220 -10.64 -1.75 7.40
C GLY A 220 -10.68 -0.56 8.32
N ILE A 221 -10.07 0.54 7.89
CA ILE A 221 -10.29 1.87 8.48
C ILE A 221 -10.74 2.84 7.41
N ILE A 222 -11.66 3.73 7.75
CA ILE A 222 -12.13 4.77 6.83
C ILE A 222 -11.27 6.02 6.98
N HIS A 223 -10.72 6.50 5.86
CA HIS A 223 -10.06 7.79 5.74
C HIS A 223 -11.07 8.84 5.27
N GLU A 224 -11.27 9.87 6.07
CA GLU A 224 -12.34 10.86 5.86
C GLU A 224 -11.92 12.06 4.97
N SER A 225 -10.62 12.23 4.77
CA SER A 225 -10.11 13.34 3.95
C SER A 225 -9.97 12.94 2.48
N ASN A 226 -9.86 13.93 1.59
CA ASN A 226 -9.56 13.68 0.20
C ASN A 226 -8.19 13.02 0.03
N TRP A 227 -8.10 12.09 -0.89
CA TRP A 227 -6.88 11.50 -1.39
C TRP A 227 -6.91 11.43 -2.91
N TYR A 228 -5.76 11.29 -3.54
CA TYR A 228 -5.63 11.36 -4.99
C TYR A 228 -5.04 10.07 -5.54
N HIS A 229 -5.79 9.46 -6.47
CA HIS A 229 -5.31 8.33 -7.25
C HIS A 229 -4.70 8.87 -8.55
N THR A 230 -3.38 8.97 -8.62
CA THR A 230 -2.66 9.55 -9.77
C THR A 230 -2.29 8.49 -10.82
N GLY A 231 -3.22 7.57 -11.06
CA GLY A 231 -3.01 6.43 -11.95
C GLY A 231 -3.14 6.71 -13.44
N ASP A 232 -3.69 7.87 -13.84
CA ASP A 232 -3.88 8.31 -15.21
C ASP A 232 -3.58 9.81 -15.38
N LEU A 233 -3.49 10.29 -16.64
CA LEU A 233 -3.12 11.68 -16.95
C LEU A 233 -4.09 12.71 -16.40
N ILE A 234 -5.40 12.42 -16.39
CA ILE A 234 -6.41 13.38 -15.91
C ILE A 234 -6.26 13.55 -14.41
N SER A 235 -6.15 12.46 -13.69
CA SER A 235 -6.00 12.45 -12.24
C SER A 235 -4.68 13.07 -11.78
N LEU A 236 -3.60 12.81 -12.51
CA LEU A 236 -2.30 13.42 -12.28
C LEU A 236 -2.36 14.94 -12.43
N ASN A 237 -2.92 15.45 -13.53
CA ASN A 237 -3.06 16.89 -13.79
C ASN A 237 -3.96 17.56 -12.73
N ASN A 238 -5.03 16.91 -12.29
CA ASN A 238 -5.90 17.43 -11.23
C ASN A 238 -5.15 17.57 -9.90
N PHE A 239 -4.32 16.61 -9.57
CA PHE A 239 -3.51 16.68 -8.35
C PHE A 239 -2.43 17.75 -8.45
N GLU A 240 -1.77 17.89 -9.60
CA GLU A 240 -0.78 18.94 -9.84
C GLU A 240 -1.39 20.33 -9.71
N LYS A 241 -2.53 20.56 -10.35
CA LYS A 241 -3.28 21.80 -10.24
C LYS A 241 -3.60 22.12 -8.78
N TYR A 242 -4.11 21.16 -8.03
CA TYR A 242 -4.40 21.33 -6.62
C TYR A 242 -3.15 21.76 -5.82
N LEU A 243 -1.99 21.11 -6.06
CA LEU A 243 -0.73 21.47 -5.38
C LEU A 243 -0.27 22.88 -5.69
N ILE A 244 -0.46 23.36 -6.93
CA ILE A 244 -0.07 24.71 -7.34
C ILE A 244 -0.98 25.76 -6.70
N GLU A 245 -2.29 25.51 -6.64
CA GLU A 245 -3.28 26.43 -6.08
C GLU A 245 -3.24 26.54 -4.55
N ASN A 246 -2.62 25.57 -3.86
CA ASN A 246 -2.58 25.50 -2.39
C ASN A 246 -1.15 25.62 -1.82
N LYS A 247 -0.18 26.07 -2.61
CA LYS A 247 1.15 26.53 -2.16
C LYS A 247 1.04 27.93 -1.61
#